data_c154f6c6c844c07478fe98194ad79dca
#
_entry.id   c154f6c6c844c07478fe98194ad79dca
#
_cell.length_a   1.000
_cell.length_b   1.000
_cell.length_c   1.000
_cell.angle_alpha   90.00
_cell.angle_beta   90.00
_cell.angle_gamma   90.00
#
_symmetry.space_group_name_H-M   'P 1'
#
loop_
_entity.id
_entity.type
_entity.pdbx_description
1 polymer ?
#
loop_
_entity_poly.entity_id
_entity_poly.type
_entity_poly.pdbx_seq_one_letter_code
_entity_poly.pdbx_strand_id
1 'polypeptide(L)'
;MESTGVYWIPLFEELERQGFECLLISSRSLRRVSGRKSDIQDAQWIQTLHSYGLLESSFRPQGDLVGLRTLLRHRGQLVDHRLPHIQHIQKALLQMNIQLSQALSAAVI
;
A
#
# COMPACT_ATOMS: atom_id res chain seq x y z
N MET A 1 0.39 -15.60 8.26
CA MET A 1 -0.65 -14.84 7.52
C MET A 1 0.02 -13.82 6.62
N GLU A 2 -0.44 -13.65 5.38
CA GLU A 2 0.11 -12.69 4.43
C GLU A 2 -0.48 -11.29 4.62
N SER A 3 0.35 -10.24 4.52
CA SER A 3 -0.05 -8.84 4.68
C SER A 3 -0.55 -8.22 3.36
N THR A 4 -1.59 -8.79 2.76
CA THR A 4 -2.17 -8.28 1.52
C THR A 4 -3.36 -7.35 1.81
N GLY A 5 -3.29 -6.11 1.33
CA GLY A 5 -4.35 -5.11 1.54
C GLY A 5 -4.58 -4.79 3.02
N VAL A 6 -5.86 -4.69 3.43
CA VAL A 6 -6.29 -4.39 4.80
C VAL A 6 -7.08 -5.54 5.45
N TYR A 7 -7.42 -6.57 4.69
CA TYR A 7 -8.30 -7.66 5.14
C TYR A 7 -7.68 -8.54 6.23
N TRP A 8 -6.36 -8.57 6.31
CA TRP A 8 -5.64 -9.34 7.32
C TRP A 8 -5.81 -8.76 8.73
N ILE A 9 -6.07 -7.45 8.87
CA ILE A 9 -6.07 -6.76 10.18
C ILE A 9 -7.10 -7.33 11.14
N PRO A 10 -8.41 -7.37 10.82
CA PRO A 10 -9.41 -7.88 11.76
C PRO A 10 -9.21 -9.36 12.08
N LEU A 11 -8.78 -10.16 11.12
CA LEU A 11 -8.52 -11.58 11.34
C LEU A 11 -7.29 -11.78 12.25
N PHE A 12 -6.24 -11.01 12.05
CA PHE A 12 -5.03 -11.07 12.85
C PHE A 12 -5.32 -10.70 14.33
N GLU A 13 -6.08 -9.62 14.55
CA GLU A 13 -6.48 -9.17 15.88
C GLU A 13 -7.36 -10.21 16.60
N GLU A 14 -8.28 -10.84 15.87
CA GLU A 14 -9.11 -11.90 16.43
C GLU A 14 -8.30 -13.12 16.84
N LEU A 15 -7.36 -13.56 16.00
CA LEU A 15 -6.49 -14.70 16.33
C LEU A 15 -5.57 -14.41 17.52
N GLU A 16 -5.00 -13.21 17.60
CA GLU A 16 -4.21 -12.78 18.77
C GLU A 16 -5.08 -12.79 20.04
N ARG A 17 -6.33 -12.30 19.97
CA ARG A 17 -7.26 -12.32 21.09
C ARG A 17 -7.60 -13.71 21.58
N GLN A 18 -7.63 -14.68 20.65
CA GLN A 18 -7.84 -16.09 20.95
C GLN A 18 -6.57 -16.80 21.49
N GLY A 19 -5.44 -16.08 21.60
CA GLY A 19 -4.19 -16.60 22.12
C GLY A 19 -3.31 -17.32 21.10
N PHE A 20 -3.60 -17.18 19.80
CA PHE A 20 -2.73 -17.73 18.75
C PHE A 20 -1.49 -16.85 18.55
N GLU A 21 -0.34 -17.49 18.41
CA GLU A 21 0.88 -16.79 17.96
C GLU A 21 0.81 -16.60 16.44
N CYS A 22 0.60 -15.35 16.02
CA CYS A 22 0.39 -15.00 14.63
C CYS A 22 1.64 -14.37 14.01
N LEU A 23 2.11 -14.92 12.90
CA LEU A 23 3.19 -14.38 12.11
C LEU A 23 2.64 -13.63 10.88
N LEU A 24 2.91 -12.34 10.80
CA LEU A 24 2.57 -11.52 9.65
C LEU A 24 3.73 -11.53 8.66
N ILE A 25 3.46 -11.87 7.39
CA ILE A 25 4.48 -12.05 6.37
C ILE A 25 4.23 -11.08 5.22
N SER A 26 5.28 -10.48 4.68
CA SER A 26 5.18 -9.66 3.48
C SER A 26 4.99 -10.50 2.23
N SER A 27 4.01 -10.14 1.38
CA SER A 27 3.82 -10.74 0.06
C SER A 27 5.08 -10.68 -0.81
N ARG A 28 5.93 -9.67 -0.60
CA ARG A 28 7.21 -9.53 -1.31
C ARG A 28 8.19 -10.64 -0.95
N SER A 29 8.19 -11.09 0.30
CA SER A 29 9.05 -12.19 0.76
C SER A 29 8.61 -13.53 0.18
N LEU A 30 7.31 -13.72 -0.06
CA LEU A 30 6.75 -14.93 -0.65
C LEU A 30 6.96 -15.02 -2.17
N ARG A 31 7.01 -13.89 -2.87
CA ARG A 31 7.17 -13.83 -4.35
C ARG A 31 8.53 -14.28 -4.88
N ARG A 32 9.50 -14.49 -4.02
CA ARG A 32 10.83 -15.02 -4.43
C ARG A 32 10.79 -16.44 -4.96
N VAL A 33 9.62 -17.10 -4.88
CA VAL A 33 9.41 -18.45 -5.41
C VAL A 33 8.37 -18.36 -6.53
N SER A 34 8.85 -18.36 -7.79
CA SER A 34 8.00 -18.26 -8.98
C SER A 34 7.25 -19.56 -9.26
N GLY A 35 6.03 -19.46 -9.81
CA GLY A 35 5.32 -20.58 -10.45
C GLY A 35 3.99 -20.99 -9.86
N ARG A 36 3.38 -20.26 -8.92
CA ARG A 36 2.13 -20.67 -8.25
C ARG A 36 0.97 -19.71 -8.54
N LYS A 37 -0.17 -20.29 -8.85
CA LYS A 37 -1.35 -19.56 -9.35
C LYS A 37 -2.65 -19.86 -8.57
N SER A 38 -2.62 -20.56 -7.43
CA SER A 38 -3.84 -20.83 -6.66
C SER A 38 -3.66 -20.52 -5.18
N ASP A 39 -4.72 -20.00 -4.54
CA ASP A 39 -4.74 -19.65 -3.11
C ASP A 39 -4.45 -20.86 -2.21
N ILE A 40 -4.88 -22.04 -2.62
CA ILE A 40 -4.62 -23.29 -1.87
C ILE A 40 -3.13 -23.62 -1.86
N GLN A 41 -2.48 -23.51 -3.02
CA GLN A 41 -1.04 -23.78 -3.13
C GLN A 41 -0.22 -22.74 -2.36
N ASP A 42 -0.66 -21.49 -2.35
CA ASP A 42 -0.03 -20.43 -1.60
C ASP A 42 -0.16 -20.67 -0.10
N ALA A 43 -1.32 -21.09 0.40
CA ALA A 43 -1.52 -21.45 1.80
C ALA A 43 -0.66 -22.65 2.23
N GLN A 44 -0.59 -23.69 1.42
CA GLN A 44 0.26 -24.87 1.68
C GLN A 44 1.75 -24.50 1.68
N TRP A 45 2.15 -23.59 0.80
CA TRP A 45 3.51 -23.10 0.73
C TRP A 45 3.89 -22.30 1.97
N ILE A 46 3.02 -21.38 2.41
CA ILE A 46 3.20 -20.63 3.65
C ILE A 46 3.32 -21.59 4.85
N GLN A 47 2.47 -22.60 4.93
CA GLN A 47 2.55 -23.62 5.96
C GLN A 47 3.89 -24.35 5.96
N THR A 48 4.37 -24.75 4.78
CA THR A 48 5.64 -25.46 4.62
C THR A 48 6.81 -24.57 5.08
N LEU A 49 6.85 -23.32 4.63
CA LEU A 49 7.90 -22.37 5.04
C LEU A 49 7.86 -22.09 6.54
N HIS A 50 6.67 -22.01 7.12
CA HIS A 50 6.50 -21.82 8.56
C HIS A 50 7.06 -23.01 9.35
N SER A 51 6.75 -24.23 8.92
CA SER A 51 7.23 -25.47 9.55
C SER A 51 8.76 -25.60 9.53
N TYR A 52 9.41 -25.04 8.52
CA TYR A 52 10.87 -25.00 8.43
C TYR A 52 11.51 -23.77 9.12
N GLY A 53 10.72 -22.88 9.71
CA GLY A 53 11.23 -21.65 10.33
C GLY A 53 11.85 -20.65 9.35
N LEU A 54 11.46 -20.70 8.08
CA LEU A 54 12.03 -19.86 7.01
C LEU A 54 11.27 -18.54 6.80
N LEU A 55 10.26 -18.28 7.61
CA LEU A 55 9.45 -17.06 7.50
C LEU A 55 9.96 -15.98 8.44
N GLU A 56 10.23 -14.81 7.87
CA GLU A 56 10.56 -13.61 8.64
C GLU A 56 9.29 -12.78 8.90
N SER A 57 9.09 -12.38 10.15
CA SER A 57 7.98 -11.54 10.54
C SER A 57 8.11 -10.14 9.96
N SER A 58 7.03 -9.63 9.39
CA SER A 58 6.92 -8.24 8.98
C SER A 58 6.65 -7.33 10.16
N PHE A 59 7.25 -6.14 10.17
CA PHE A 59 6.97 -5.14 11.19
C PHE A 59 5.49 -4.73 11.17
N ARG A 60 4.83 -4.89 12.31
CA ARG A 60 3.47 -4.41 12.56
C ARG A 60 3.53 -3.18 13.46
N PRO A 61 3.13 -2.00 12.95
CA PRO A 61 3.00 -0.82 13.80
C PRO A 61 1.88 -1.03 14.83
N GLN A 62 2.10 -0.55 16.05
CA GLN A 62 1.14 -0.62 17.14
C GLN A 62 0.84 0.78 17.68
N GLY A 63 -0.30 0.91 18.37
CA GLY A 63 -0.69 2.14 19.03
C GLY A 63 -0.77 3.34 18.08
N ASP A 64 -0.20 4.46 18.50
CA ASP A 64 -0.25 5.74 17.79
C ASP A 64 0.42 5.73 16.41
N LEU A 65 1.37 4.79 16.20
CA LEU A 65 2.03 4.63 14.91
C LEU A 65 1.07 4.21 13.80
N VAL A 66 -0.01 3.50 14.10
CA VAL A 66 -1.04 3.11 13.12
C VAL A 66 -1.74 4.36 12.59
N GLY A 67 -2.16 5.25 13.49
CA GLY A 67 -2.80 6.52 13.14
C GLY A 67 -1.87 7.42 12.31
N LEU A 68 -0.64 7.57 12.74
CA LEU A 68 0.37 8.36 12.04
C LEU A 68 0.62 7.84 10.62
N ARG A 69 0.80 6.54 10.44
CA ARG A 69 0.97 5.94 9.11
C ARG A 69 -0.23 6.15 8.20
N THR A 70 -1.44 6.06 8.75
CA THR A 70 -2.68 6.30 8.01
C THR A 70 -2.74 7.75 7.53
N LEU A 71 -2.44 8.71 8.37
CA LEU A 71 -2.39 10.13 8.02
C LEU A 71 -1.33 10.43 6.95
N LEU A 72 -0.13 9.87 7.09
CA LEU A 72 0.94 10.06 6.11
C LEU A 72 0.58 9.47 4.75
N ARG A 73 -0.05 8.29 4.71
CA ARG A 73 -0.55 7.67 3.48
C ARG A 73 -1.65 8.52 2.85
N HIS A 74 -2.59 9.00 3.64
CA HIS A 74 -3.67 9.85 3.14
C HIS A 74 -3.12 11.16 2.57
N ARG A 75 -2.17 11.80 3.27
CA ARG A 75 -1.46 12.99 2.74
C ARG A 75 -0.78 12.69 1.41
N GLY A 76 -0.08 11.56 1.29
CA GLY A 76 0.54 11.12 0.03
C GLY A 76 -0.49 11.01 -1.10
N GLN A 77 -1.61 10.33 -0.86
CA GLN A 77 -2.69 10.20 -1.83
C GLN A 77 -3.27 11.55 -2.27
N LEU A 78 -3.48 12.49 -1.34
CA LEU A 78 -3.96 13.83 -1.68
C LEU A 78 -2.96 14.60 -2.56
N VAL A 79 -1.66 14.46 -2.28
CA VAL A 79 -0.61 15.04 -3.12
C VAL A 79 -0.60 14.42 -4.52
N ASP A 80 -0.74 13.11 -4.63
CA ASP A 80 -0.79 12.40 -5.90
C ASP A 80 -2.04 12.78 -6.71
N HIS A 81 -3.20 12.90 -6.05
CA HIS A 81 -4.45 13.32 -6.69
C HIS A 81 -4.42 14.76 -7.20
N ARG A 82 -3.54 15.60 -6.67
CA ARG A 82 -3.37 16.98 -7.16
C ARG A 82 -2.94 17.03 -8.63
N LEU A 83 -2.08 16.13 -9.04
CA LEU A 83 -1.48 16.14 -10.39
C LEU A 83 -2.52 16.00 -11.51
N PRO A 84 -3.45 15.04 -11.48
CA PRO A 84 -4.52 14.95 -12.47
C PRO A 84 -5.39 16.20 -12.55
N HIS A 85 -5.69 16.84 -11.42
CA HIS A 85 -6.48 18.09 -11.42
C HIS A 85 -5.75 19.24 -12.11
N ILE A 86 -4.44 19.39 -11.85
CA ILE A 86 -3.62 20.38 -12.54
C ILE A 86 -3.60 20.11 -14.05
N GLN A 87 -3.42 18.85 -14.46
CA GLN A 87 -3.43 18.45 -15.87
C GLN A 87 -4.79 18.73 -16.53
N HIS A 88 -5.91 18.48 -15.85
CA HIS A 88 -7.23 18.78 -16.36
C HIS A 88 -7.45 20.30 -16.55
N ILE A 89 -7.03 21.12 -15.60
CA ILE A 89 -7.07 22.58 -15.71
C ILE A 89 -6.24 23.05 -16.90
N GLN A 90 -5.00 22.57 -17.01
CA GLN A 90 -4.13 22.93 -18.13
C GLN A 90 -4.72 22.53 -19.48
N LYS A 91 -5.32 21.32 -19.56
CA LYS A 91 -5.99 20.85 -20.77
C LYS A 91 -7.19 21.75 -21.14
N ALA A 92 -8.02 22.11 -20.16
CA ALA A 92 -9.16 22.98 -20.39
C ALA A 92 -8.72 24.37 -20.89
N LEU A 93 -7.68 24.95 -20.30
CA LEU A 93 -7.12 26.22 -20.74
C LEU A 93 -6.54 26.14 -22.16
N LEU A 94 -5.84 25.06 -22.48
CA LEU A 94 -5.33 24.85 -23.85
C LEU A 94 -6.47 24.73 -24.88
N GLN A 95 -7.58 24.11 -24.53
CA GLN A 95 -8.77 24.05 -25.40
C GLN A 95 -9.37 25.43 -25.65
N MET A 96 -9.20 26.37 -24.72
CA MET A 96 -9.57 27.76 -24.85
C MET A 96 -8.48 28.64 -25.51
N ASN A 97 -7.41 28.01 -26.03
CA ASN A 97 -6.22 28.67 -26.58
C ASN A 97 -5.47 29.56 -25.57
N ILE A 98 -5.51 29.19 -24.29
CA ILE A 98 -4.79 29.88 -23.21
C ILE A 98 -3.62 29.01 -22.76
N GLN A 99 -2.39 29.54 -22.88
CA GLN A 99 -1.17 28.89 -22.41
C GLN A 99 -0.78 29.45 -21.05
N LEU A 100 -1.09 28.74 -19.97
CA LEU A 100 -0.88 29.17 -18.60
C LEU A 100 0.60 29.46 -18.28
N SER A 101 1.52 28.66 -18.83
CA SER A 101 2.96 28.86 -18.65
C SER A 101 3.45 30.21 -19.20
N GLN A 102 2.90 30.67 -20.32
CA GLN A 102 3.23 31.97 -20.91
C GLN A 102 2.60 33.14 -20.11
N ALA A 103 1.34 32.93 -19.65
CA ALA A 103 0.67 33.95 -18.84
C ALA A 103 1.38 34.18 -17.48
N LEU A 104 1.85 33.08 -16.83
CA LEU A 104 2.56 33.18 -15.56
C LEU A 104 3.98 33.76 -15.72
N SER A 105 4.70 33.43 -16.78
CA SER A 105 6.02 34.00 -17.03
C SER A 105 5.97 35.49 -17.34
N ALA A 106 4.88 35.97 -17.93
CA ALA A 106 4.67 37.39 -18.17
C ALA A 106 4.24 38.18 -16.92
N ALA A 107 3.73 37.48 -15.88
CA ALA A 107 3.29 38.11 -14.62
C ALA A 107 4.40 38.21 -13.55
N VAL A 108 5.56 37.61 -13.79
CA VAL A 108 6.71 37.55 -12.87
C VAL A 108 7.82 38.57 -13.25
N ILE A 109 7.54 39.51 -14.14
CA ILE A 109 8.46 40.59 -14.47
C ILE A 109 8.11 41.83 -13.68
#